data_f5487b9899e72a24f3eb952c99f63e64
#
_entry.id   f5487b9899e72a24f3eb952c99f63e64
#
_cell.length_a   1.000
_cell.length_b   1.000
_cell.length_c   1.000
_cell.angle_alpha   90.00
_cell.angle_beta   90.00
_cell.angle_gamma   90.00
#
_symmetry.space_group_name_H-M   'P 1'
#
loop_
_entity.id
_entity.type
_entity.pdbx_description
1 polymer ?
#
loop_
_entity_poly.entity_id
_entity_poly.type
_entity_poly.pdbx_seq_one_letter_code
_entity_poly.pdbx_strand_id
1 'polypeptide(L)' 'RIFHAAKLLTDSDAPITEIALNCGFSNPSYFSKQFKTIMGSRPREYRAASHKEISTY' A
#
# COMPACT_ATOMS: atom_id res chain seq x y z
N ARG A 1 1.27 -11.45 0.59
CA ARG A 1 1.27 -10.43 -0.47
C ARG A 1 0.81 -9.07 0.03
N ILE A 2 -0.37 -9.01 0.61
CA ILE A 2 -0.92 -7.73 1.06
C ILE A 2 -0.10 -7.15 2.21
N PHE A 3 0.28 -7.96 3.18
CA PHE A 3 1.11 -7.48 4.28
C PHE A 3 2.48 -7.03 3.80
N HIS A 4 3.04 -7.73 2.83
CA HIS A 4 4.30 -7.33 2.23
C HIS A 4 4.16 -5.99 1.51
N ALA A 5 3.06 -5.81 0.79
CA ALA A 5 2.77 -4.54 0.12
C ALA A 5 2.60 -3.40 1.12
N ALA A 6 1.92 -3.67 2.23
CA ALA A 6 1.75 -2.67 3.28
C ALA A 6 3.11 -2.21 3.81
N LYS A 7 4.02 -3.13 3.99
CA LYS A 7 5.37 -2.80 4.45
C LYS A 7 6.11 -1.95 3.43
N LEU A 8 6.01 -2.30 2.13
CA LEU A 8 6.63 -1.51 1.07
C LEU A 8 6.05 -0.11 0.99
N LEU A 9 4.74 0.04 1.24
CA LEU A 9 4.11 1.34 1.23
C LEU A 9 4.67 2.28 2.29
N THR A 10 5.03 1.74 3.44
CA THR A 10 5.57 2.55 4.53
C THR A 10 7.08 2.69 4.47
N ASP A 11 7.79 1.70 3.91
CA ASP A 11 9.25 1.69 3.88
C ASP A 11 9.85 2.35 2.63
N SER A 12 9.07 2.58 1.60
CA SER A 12 9.58 3.15 0.36
C SER A 12 8.60 4.15 -0.23
N ASP A 13 9.08 4.95 -1.19
CA ASP A 13 8.26 5.90 -1.91
C ASP A 13 7.85 5.39 -3.29
N ALA A 14 8.01 4.09 -3.54
CA ALA A 14 7.68 3.51 -4.83
C ALA A 14 6.20 3.73 -5.16
N PRO A 15 5.87 3.91 -6.46
CA PRO A 15 4.48 4.05 -6.87
C PRO A 15 3.66 2.82 -6.48
N ILE A 16 2.40 3.04 -6.16
CA ILE A 16 1.51 1.96 -5.74
C ILE A 16 1.39 0.89 -6.83
N THR A 17 1.35 1.31 -8.10
CA THR A 17 1.29 0.36 -9.21
C THR A 17 2.51 -0.55 -9.24
N GLU A 18 3.69 -0.01 -8.96
CA GLU A 18 4.92 -0.78 -8.94
C GLU A 18 4.93 -1.76 -7.77
N ILE A 19 4.45 -1.33 -6.62
CA ILE A 19 4.33 -2.19 -5.45
C ILE A 19 3.39 -3.35 -5.74
N ALA A 20 2.27 -3.07 -6.40
CA ALA A 20 1.32 -4.11 -6.78
C ALA A 20 1.98 -5.17 -7.67
N LEU A 21 2.73 -4.72 -8.67
CA LEU A 21 3.42 -5.64 -9.58
C LEU A 21 4.48 -6.47 -8.84
N ASN A 22 5.22 -5.84 -7.95
CA ASN A 22 6.26 -6.53 -7.17
C ASN A 22 5.67 -7.58 -6.24
N CYS A 23 4.43 -7.40 -5.84
CA CYS A 23 3.74 -8.35 -4.96
C CYS A 23 2.95 -9.40 -5.74
N GLY A 24 3.10 -9.44 -7.06
CA GLY A 24 2.48 -10.47 -7.87
C GLY A 24 1.08 -10.12 -8.37
N PHE A 25 0.67 -8.87 -8.26
CA PHE A 25 -0.62 -8.42 -8.79
C PHE A 25 -0.42 -7.83 -10.18
N SER A 26 -1.08 -8.40 -11.17
CA SER A 26 -0.98 -7.90 -12.54
C SER A 26 -1.90 -6.71 -12.79
N ASN A 27 -2.87 -6.48 -11.90
CA ASN A 27 -3.87 -5.42 -12.06
C ASN A 27 -3.88 -4.55 -10.79
N PRO A 28 -3.44 -3.28 -10.90
CA PRO A 28 -3.41 -2.38 -9.73
C PRO A 28 -4.79 -2.13 -9.11
N SER A 29 -5.85 -2.12 -9.91
CA SER A 29 -7.20 -1.93 -9.40
C SER A 29 -7.61 -3.10 -8.52
N TYR A 30 -7.29 -4.31 -8.94
CA TYR A 30 -7.57 -5.50 -8.15
C TYR A 30 -6.76 -5.48 -6.85
N PHE A 31 -5.50 -5.08 -6.95
CA PHE A 31 -4.65 -4.95 -5.78
C PHE A 31 -5.25 -3.98 -4.76
N SER A 32 -5.67 -2.80 -5.21
CA SER A 32 -6.27 -1.80 -4.33
C SER A 32 -7.51 -2.32 -3.64
N LYS A 33 -8.33 -3.05 -4.37
CA LYS A 33 -9.56 -3.64 -3.83
C LYS A 33 -9.24 -4.67 -2.75
N GLN A 34 -8.30 -5.56 -3.01
CA GLN A 34 -7.88 -6.58 -2.05
C GLN A 34 -7.23 -5.95 -0.83
N PHE A 35 -6.40 -4.94 -1.04
CA PHE A 35 -5.75 -4.24 0.04
C PHE A 35 -6.78 -3.62 0.99
N LYS A 36 -7.77 -2.93 0.42
CA LYS A 36 -8.82 -2.32 1.22
C LYS A 36 -9.61 -3.36 2.01
N THR A 37 -9.90 -4.50 1.39
CA THR A 37 -10.66 -5.57 2.03
C THR A 37 -9.89 -6.14 3.23
N ILE A 38 -8.60 -6.34 3.08
CA ILE A 38 -7.78 -6.99 4.10
C ILE A 38 -7.29 -6.00 5.14
N MET A 39 -6.82 -4.84 4.71
CA MET A 39 -6.21 -3.85 5.60
C MET A 39 -7.18 -2.79 6.12
N GLY A 40 -8.35 -2.69 5.55
CA GLY A 40 -9.36 -1.74 5.98
C GLY A 40 -9.26 -0.36 5.37
N SER A 41 -8.24 -0.09 4.58
CA SER A 41 -8.09 1.20 3.91
C SER A 41 -7.35 0.99 2.59
N ARG A 42 -7.47 1.97 1.69
CA ARG A 42 -6.80 1.89 0.40
C ARG A 42 -5.30 2.06 0.56
N PRO A 43 -4.50 1.50 -0.35
CA PRO A 43 -3.05 1.62 -0.25
C PRO A 43 -2.56 3.06 -0.14
N ARG A 44 -3.17 3.96 -0.89
CA ARG A 44 -2.81 5.37 -0.87
C ARG A 44 -3.11 6.00 0.48
N GLU A 45 -4.28 5.70 1.03
CA GLU A 45 -4.68 6.19 2.34
C GLU A 45 -3.79 5.62 3.44
N TYR A 46 -3.46 4.36 3.31
CA TYR A 46 -2.58 3.69 4.26
C TYR A 46 -1.21 4.36 4.32
N ARG A 47 -0.63 4.63 3.15
CA ARG A 47 0.67 5.32 3.06
C ARG A 47 0.59 6.73 3.65
N ALA A 48 -0.46 7.47 3.31
CA ALA A 48 -0.65 8.83 3.79
C ALA A 48 -0.79 8.86 5.31
N ALA A 49 -1.55 7.94 5.86
CA ALA A 49 -1.72 7.85 7.31
C ALA A 49 -0.41 7.53 8.02
N SER A 50 0.39 6.63 7.45
CA SER A 50 1.68 6.28 8.01
C SER A 50 2.64 7.46 8.00
N HIS A 51 2.71 8.18 6.88
CA HIS A 51 3.56 9.36 6.77
C HIS A 51 3.09 10.47 7.69
N LYS A 52 1.79 10.62 7.83
CA LYS A 52 1.21 11.63 8.70
C LYS A 52 1.58 11.37 10.15
N GLU A 53 1.56 10.11 10.58
CA GLU A 53 1.99 9.76 11.92
C GLU A 53 3.43 10.14 12.17
N ILE A 54 4.30 9.84 11.23
CA ILE A 54 5.72 10.16 11.34
C ILE A 54 5.93 11.67 11.43
N SER A 55 5.20 12.44 10.64
CA SER A 55 5.37 13.89 10.61
C SER A 55 4.82 14.58 11.85
N THR A 56 4.03 13.90 12.66
CA THR A 56 3.53 14.44 13.91
C THR A 56 4.61 14.56 14.97
N TYR A 57 5.64 13.76 14.85
CA TYR A 57 6.76 13.79 15.77
C TYR A 57 7.91 14.64 15.26
#